data_a3d47507f4b195c93bb0b7500c3ce410
#
_entry.id   a3d47507f4b195c93bb0b7500c3ce410
#
_cell.length_a   1.000
_cell.length_b   1.000
_cell.length_c   1.000
_cell.angle_alpha   90.00
_cell.angle_beta   90.00
_cell.angle_gamma   90.00
#
_symmetry.space_group_name_H-M   'P 1'
#
loop_
_entity.id
_entity.type
_entity.pdbx_description
1 polymer ?
#
loop_
_entity_poly.entity_id
_entity_poly.type
_entity_poly.pdbx_seq_one_letter_code
_entity_poly.pdbx_strand_id
1 'polypeptide(L)'
;RERERHKVPYGAMLAVDDGKHVRAGSQLATWDPHTRPIVTEYAGTVKFENVEEGATVTKQIDEVTGLSTLVVIDPKRKASAATKGLRPQVKLLTASGEEVKIHGTDHSVTITFQVGSIITVRDGQEASVGDILARIPQESSKTRDITGGLPRVAELFEARSPKDAGMLAEVTGTVSFGKDTKGKQRLVITDFDGVAHEYLIPKDKHVTAHDGQVVNKGE
;
A
#
# COMPACT_ATOMS: atom_id res chain seq x y z
N ARG A 1 24.76 -6.93 -19.57
CA ARG A 1 23.58 -7.79 -19.82
C ARG A 1 22.73 -7.79 -18.54
N GLU A 2 21.49 -7.25 -18.59
CA GLU A 2 20.53 -7.29 -17.50
C GLU A 2 20.27 -8.76 -17.12
N ARG A 3 20.28 -9.06 -15.81
CA ARG A 3 19.99 -10.40 -15.28
C ARG A 3 18.66 -10.44 -14.57
N GLU A 4 18.38 -9.41 -13.76
CA GLU A 4 17.16 -9.30 -12.96
C GLU A 4 16.72 -7.85 -12.90
N ARG A 5 15.41 -7.64 -12.81
CA ARG A 5 14.81 -6.32 -12.65
C ARG A 5 13.74 -6.37 -11.55
N HIS A 6 13.96 -5.64 -10.47
CA HIS A 6 13.04 -5.55 -9.36
C HIS A 6 12.47 -4.14 -9.25
N LYS A 7 11.15 -4.03 -9.14
CA LYS A 7 10.49 -2.74 -8.89
C LYS A 7 10.50 -2.47 -7.39
N VAL A 8 11.03 -1.34 -6.99
CA VAL A 8 11.07 -0.88 -5.60
C VAL A 8 9.93 0.10 -5.38
N PRO A 9 9.10 -0.06 -4.32
CA PRO A 9 8.03 0.89 -3.99
C PRO A 9 8.60 2.26 -3.62
N TYR A 10 7.80 3.32 -3.85
CA TYR A 10 8.13 4.67 -3.39
C TYR A 10 8.25 4.71 -1.86
N GLY A 11 9.29 5.35 -1.37
CA GLY A 11 9.58 5.46 0.06
C GLY A 11 10.25 4.23 0.68
N ALA A 12 10.64 3.23 -0.15
CA ALA A 12 11.48 2.14 0.32
C ALA A 12 12.92 2.62 0.56
N MET A 13 13.56 2.05 1.57
CA MET A 13 14.95 2.33 1.90
C MET A 13 15.85 1.40 1.10
N LEU A 14 16.72 1.97 0.26
CA LEU A 14 17.71 1.22 -0.50
C LEU A 14 18.89 0.84 0.41
N ALA A 15 19.29 -0.43 0.36
CA ALA A 15 20.44 -0.96 1.09
C ALA A 15 21.71 -1.02 0.23
N VAL A 16 21.62 -0.63 -1.04
CA VAL A 16 22.71 -0.71 -2.02
C VAL A 16 22.82 0.58 -2.80
N ASP A 17 24.06 0.94 -3.17
CA ASP A 17 24.36 2.09 -3.99
C ASP A 17 24.43 1.69 -5.47
N ASP A 18 24.29 2.67 -6.36
CA ASP A 18 24.42 2.46 -7.80
C ASP A 18 25.83 1.96 -8.17
N GLY A 19 25.91 1.01 -9.10
CA GLY A 19 27.16 0.38 -9.54
C GLY A 19 27.80 -0.60 -8.55
N LYS A 20 27.22 -0.83 -7.37
CA LYS A 20 27.77 -1.74 -6.38
C LYS A 20 27.55 -3.21 -6.75
N HIS A 21 28.59 -4.02 -6.57
CA HIS A 21 28.49 -5.47 -6.77
C HIS A 21 27.70 -6.12 -5.63
N VAL A 22 26.65 -6.86 -5.96
CA VAL A 22 25.82 -7.60 -5.01
C VAL A 22 25.97 -9.11 -5.20
N ARG A 23 25.86 -9.85 -4.12
CA ARG A 23 25.86 -11.32 -4.14
C ARG A 23 24.42 -11.84 -4.15
N ALA A 24 24.22 -13.06 -4.63
CA ALA A 24 22.93 -13.73 -4.52
C ALA A 24 22.47 -13.79 -3.05
N GLY A 25 21.21 -13.45 -2.79
CA GLY A 25 20.63 -13.38 -1.44
C GLY A 25 20.90 -12.06 -0.68
N SER A 26 21.62 -11.09 -1.26
CA SER A 26 21.80 -9.78 -0.64
C SER A 26 20.50 -8.99 -0.65
N GLN A 27 20.19 -8.34 0.48
CA GLN A 27 19.05 -7.45 0.59
C GLN A 27 19.32 -6.15 -0.20
N LEU A 28 18.43 -5.80 -1.13
CA LEU A 28 18.56 -4.62 -1.97
C LEU A 28 17.78 -3.42 -1.44
N ALA A 29 16.60 -3.68 -0.89
CA ALA A 29 15.74 -2.64 -0.33
C ALA A 29 14.87 -3.18 0.79
N THR A 30 14.39 -2.29 1.66
CA THR A 30 13.41 -2.59 2.72
C THR A 30 12.26 -1.61 2.66
N TRP A 31 11.06 -2.08 2.93
CA TRP A 31 9.86 -1.24 3.06
C TRP A 31 8.84 -1.89 3.98
N ASP A 32 7.92 -1.09 4.48
CA ASP A 32 6.77 -1.57 5.22
C ASP A 32 5.57 -1.75 4.26
N PRO A 33 5.07 -2.97 4.05
CA PRO A 33 3.93 -3.20 3.16
C PRO A 33 2.60 -2.72 3.74
N HIS A 34 2.53 -2.46 5.06
CA HIS A 34 1.31 -2.05 5.75
C HIS A 34 1.09 -0.54 5.74
N THR A 35 2.11 0.22 5.42
CA THR A 35 2.02 1.68 5.36
C THR A 35 2.62 2.22 4.07
N ARG A 36 2.01 3.27 3.54
CA ARG A 36 2.57 4.04 2.43
C ARG A 36 3.18 5.32 3.00
N PRO A 37 4.50 5.49 3.00
CA PRO A 37 5.13 6.69 3.51
C PRO A 37 4.94 7.86 2.54
N ILE A 38 4.78 9.05 3.11
CA ILE A 38 4.91 10.33 2.40
C ILE A 38 6.28 10.87 2.78
N VAL A 39 7.21 10.89 1.83
CA VAL A 39 8.57 11.37 2.04
C VAL A 39 8.74 12.75 1.43
N THR A 40 9.66 13.56 2.01
CA THR A 40 10.01 14.85 1.44
C THR A 40 11.15 14.72 0.44
N GLU A 41 11.03 15.45 -0.69
CA GLU A 41 12.08 15.55 -1.71
C GLU A 41 12.97 16.79 -1.48
N TYR A 42 12.61 17.65 -0.53
CA TYR A 42 13.30 18.89 -0.21
C TYR A 42 13.63 18.94 1.28
N ALA A 43 14.78 19.52 1.60
CA ALA A 43 15.16 19.79 2.99
C ALA A 43 14.59 21.13 3.43
N GLY A 44 14.24 21.24 4.71
CA GLY A 44 13.72 22.48 5.28
C GLY A 44 13.05 22.27 6.62
N THR A 45 12.63 23.37 7.25
CA THR A 45 11.86 23.33 8.50
C THR A 45 10.40 23.12 8.21
N VAL A 46 9.80 22.12 8.84
CA VAL A 46 8.38 21.76 8.72
C VAL A 46 7.52 22.86 9.33
N LYS A 47 6.57 23.37 8.56
CA LYS A 47 5.52 24.28 9.04
C LYS A 47 4.16 23.70 8.74
N PHE A 48 3.36 23.51 9.77
CA PHE A 48 1.99 23.04 9.65
C PHE A 48 1.06 24.15 9.17
N GLU A 49 0.19 23.83 8.24
CA GLU A 49 -0.86 24.69 7.77
C GLU A 49 -2.20 23.94 7.79
N ASN A 50 -3.23 24.55 8.35
CA ASN A 50 -4.56 23.95 8.54
C ASN A 50 -4.55 22.65 9.39
N VAL A 51 -3.58 22.51 10.28
CA VAL A 51 -3.49 21.39 11.22
C VAL A 51 -4.08 21.83 12.57
N GLU A 52 -5.37 21.61 12.73
CA GLU A 52 -6.13 22.00 13.93
C GLU A 52 -6.66 20.76 14.64
N GLU A 53 -6.30 20.59 15.92
CA GLU A 53 -6.75 19.47 16.75
C GLU A 53 -8.26 19.52 16.94
N GLY A 54 -8.94 18.39 16.67
CA GLY A 54 -10.40 18.29 16.74
C GLY A 54 -11.17 18.73 15.48
N ALA A 55 -10.52 19.48 14.57
CA ALA A 55 -11.12 19.92 13.31
C ALA A 55 -10.58 19.14 12.09
N THR A 56 -9.27 19.14 11.88
CA THR A 56 -8.60 18.48 10.75
C THR A 56 -7.77 17.29 11.17
N VAL A 57 -7.28 17.29 12.42
CA VAL A 57 -6.51 16.18 13.00
C VAL A 57 -7.04 15.82 14.38
N THR A 58 -6.83 14.58 14.77
CA THR A 58 -7.08 14.10 16.14
C THR A 58 -5.82 13.49 16.72
N LYS A 59 -5.60 13.74 18.01
CA LYS A 59 -4.49 13.14 18.73
C LYS A 59 -4.89 11.75 19.19
N GLN A 60 -4.17 10.74 18.75
CA GLN A 60 -4.29 9.37 19.23
C GLN A 60 -3.07 9.04 20.09
N ILE A 61 -3.33 8.43 21.22
CA ILE A 61 -2.26 7.91 22.09
C ILE A 61 -2.18 6.41 21.80
N ASP A 62 -1.01 5.97 21.39
CA ASP A 62 -0.71 4.54 21.26
C ASP A 62 -0.59 3.96 22.68
N GLU A 63 -1.51 3.09 23.05
CA GLU A 63 -1.57 2.47 24.39
C GLU A 63 -0.34 1.60 24.71
N VAL A 64 0.37 1.13 23.69
CA VAL A 64 1.54 0.26 23.85
C VAL A 64 2.81 1.08 24.04
N THR A 65 2.99 2.15 23.24
CA THR A 65 4.21 2.97 23.25
C THR A 65 4.08 4.23 24.10
N GLY A 66 2.86 4.65 24.46
CA GLY A 66 2.55 5.90 25.15
C GLY A 66 2.80 7.16 24.30
N LEU A 67 3.17 6.98 23.04
CA LEU A 67 3.44 8.09 22.11
C LEU A 67 2.15 8.65 21.56
N SER A 68 2.04 9.98 21.52
CA SER A 68 0.92 10.64 20.88
C SER A 68 1.21 10.89 19.41
N THR A 69 0.33 10.41 18.55
CA THR A 69 0.38 10.62 17.10
C THR A 69 -0.79 11.47 16.63
N LEU A 70 -0.58 12.28 15.60
CA LEU A 70 -1.64 13.08 14.97
C LEU A 70 -2.18 12.31 13.77
N VAL A 71 -3.48 12.04 13.78
CA VAL A 71 -4.18 11.36 12.67
C VAL A 71 -5.11 12.34 11.99
N VAL A 72 -5.01 12.41 10.67
CA VAL A 72 -5.87 13.27 9.84
C VAL A 72 -7.28 12.71 9.79
N ILE A 73 -8.25 13.53 10.14
CA ILE A 73 -9.68 13.18 10.15
C ILE A 73 -10.42 13.86 8.99
N ASP A 74 -11.59 13.32 8.59
CA ASP A 74 -12.44 13.96 7.59
C ASP A 74 -13.16 15.16 8.23
N PRO A 75 -12.90 16.39 7.78
CA PRO A 75 -13.55 17.58 8.34
C PRO A 75 -15.06 17.62 8.10
N LYS A 76 -15.61 16.81 7.18
CA LYS A 76 -17.05 16.80 6.83
C LYS A 76 -17.97 16.37 7.97
N ARG A 77 -17.46 15.67 8.99
CA ARG A 77 -18.29 15.13 10.08
C ARG A 77 -18.47 16.06 11.29
N LYS A 78 -17.57 17.02 11.53
CA LYS A 78 -17.58 17.86 12.75
C LYS A 78 -17.28 19.36 12.50
N ALA A 79 -17.14 19.78 11.26
CA ALA A 79 -16.67 21.13 10.95
C ALA A 79 -17.76 22.19 11.06
N SER A 80 -17.43 23.29 11.71
CA SER A 80 -18.11 24.57 11.56
C SER A 80 -18.00 25.04 10.10
N ALA A 81 -18.88 25.95 9.66
CA ALA A 81 -18.91 26.45 8.29
C ALA A 81 -17.55 27.01 7.80
N ALA A 82 -16.69 27.45 8.73
CA ALA A 82 -15.37 28.02 8.45
C ALA A 82 -14.28 26.97 8.11
N THR A 83 -14.42 25.72 8.58
CA THR A 83 -13.45 24.65 8.37
C THR A 83 -13.80 23.68 7.23
N LYS A 84 -14.94 23.93 6.56
CA LYS A 84 -15.36 23.15 5.39
C LYS A 84 -14.37 23.32 4.23
N GLY A 85 -13.62 22.26 3.93
CA GLY A 85 -12.71 22.22 2.77
C GLY A 85 -11.23 22.46 3.10
N LEU A 86 -10.90 22.83 4.34
CA LEU A 86 -9.51 22.91 4.78
C LEU A 86 -8.88 21.50 4.80
N ARG A 87 -7.76 21.37 4.11
CA ARG A 87 -6.95 20.14 4.16
C ARG A 87 -5.68 20.41 4.96
N PRO A 88 -5.32 19.56 5.91
CA PRO A 88 -4.07 19.70 6.61
C PRO A 88 -2.91 19.48 5.63
N GLN A 89 -1.96 20.39 5.68
CA GLN A 89 -0.81 20.37 4.80
C GLN A 89 0.46 20.83 5.54
N VAL A 90 1.60 20.47 4.98
CA VAL A 90 2.92 20.88 5.43
C VAL A 90 3.57 21.70 4.35
N LYS A 91 4.13 22.83 4.75
CA LYS A 91 5.08 23.62 3.97
C LYS A 91 6.48 23.44 4.54
N LEU A 92 7.48 23.57 3.71
CA LEU A 92 8.88 23.56 4.11
C LEU A 92 9.41 24.98 4.04
N LEU A 93 10.10 25.39 5.11
CA LEU A 93 10.75 26.69 5.19
C LEU A 93 12.26 26.53 5.08
N THR A 94 12.91 27.49 4.44
CA THR A 94 14.35 27.64 4.41
C THR A 94 14.86 28.14 5.77
N ALA A 95 16.17 28.12 5.99
CA ALA A 95 16.80 28.71 7.18
C ALA A 95 16.51 30.23 7.33
N SER A 96 16.18 30.92 6.24
CA SER A 96 15.77 32.34 6.24
C SER A 96 14.28 32.54 6.59
N GLY A 97 13.49 31.44 6.75
CA GLY A 97 12.06 31.50 7.03
C GLY A 97 11.18 31.67 5.80
N GLU A 98 11.74 31.63 4.60
CA GLU A 98 10.99 31.67 3.35
C GLU A 98 10.51 30.26 2.95
N GLU A 99 9.42 30.19 2.18
CA GLU A 99 8.91 28.90 1.70
C GLU A 99 9.89 28.29 0.66
N VAL A 100 10.22 27.00 0.83
CA VAL A 100 11.02 26.26 -0.15
C VAL A 100 10.22 26.14 -1.44
N LYS A 101 10.83 26.49 -2.56
CA LYS A 101 10.23 26.44 -3.89
C LYS A 101 10.61 25.16 -4.62
N ILE A 102 9.69 24.67 -5.46
CA ILE A 102 9.95 23.54 -6.35
C ILE A 102 10.99 23.96 -7.40
N HIS A 103 11.99 23.13 -7.62
CA HIS A 103 13.09 23.41 -8.55
C HIS A 103 12.57 23.83 -9.93
N GLY A 104 12.99 25.01 -10.40
CA GLY A 104 12.60 25.54 -11.71
C GLY A 104 11.21 26.19 -11.78
N THR A 105 10.54 26.37 -10.65
CA THR A 105 9.22 27.04 -10.58
C THR A 105 9.17 28.04 -9.42
N ASP A 106 8.18 28.96 -9.46
CA ASP A 106 7.88 29.86 -8.35
C ASP A 106 6.89 29.30 -7.33
N HIS A 107 6.50 28.04 -7.49
CA HIS A 107 5.55 27.38 -6.60
C HIS A 107 6.24 26.85 -5.33
N SER A 108 5.63 27.13 -4.18
CA SER A 108 6.09 26.60 -2.89
C SER A 108 5.83 25.10 -2.78
N VAL A 109 6.75 24.39 -2.11
CA VAL A 109 6.58 22.97 -1.78
C VAL A 109 5.49 22.84 -0.73
N THR A 110 4.36 22.28 -1.14
CA THR A 110 3.22 22.02 -0.25
C THR A 110 2.82 20.56 -0.32
N ILE A 111 2.81 19.90 0.83
CA ILE A 111 2.47 18.49 0.95
C ILE A 111 1.15 18.38 1.70
N THR A 112 0.09 17.98 0.99
CA THR A 112 -1.25 17.81 1.55
C THR A 112 -1.45 16.40 2.05
N PHE A 113 -1.93 16.24 3.28
CA PHE A 113 -2.21 14.94 3.88
C PHE A 113 -3.61 14.44 3.52
N GLN A 114 -3.70 13.14 3.26
CA GLN A 114 -4.97 12.45 3.05
C GLN A 114 -5.61 12.09 4.40
N VAL A 115 -6.94 11.95 4.40
CA VAL A 115 -7.68 11.44 5.57
C VAL A 115 -7.17 10.06 5.95
N GLY A 116 -6.95 9.84 7.23
CA GLY A 116 -6.36 8.61 7.78
C GLY A 116 -4.83 8.60 7.82
N SER A 117 -4.14 9.65 7.29
CA SER A 117 -2.69 9.74 7.41
C SER A 117 -2.26 9.98 8.86
N ILE A 118 -1.22 9.28 9.27
CA ILE A 118 -0.56 9.45 10.57
C ILE A 118 0.62 10.37 10.36
N ILE A 119 0.61 11.57 10.96
CA ILE A 119 1.68 12.55 10.85
C ILE A 119 2.79 12.15 11.82
N THR A 120 4.03 12.01 11.31
CA THR A 120 5.20 11.55 12.07
C THR A 120 6.13 12.69 12.47
N VAL A 121 5.99 13.86 11.86
CA VAL A 121 6.82 15.05 12.13
C VAL A 121 6.07 16.04 13.02
N ARG A 122 6.83 16.97 13.60
CA ARG A 122 6.30 18.05 14.43
C ARG A 122 6.47 19.40 13.74
N ASP A 123 5.64 20.34 14.11
CA ASP A 123 5.80 21.73 13.66
C ASP A 123 7.14 22.30 14.14
N GLY A 124 7.87 22.96 13.25
CA GLY A 124 9.22 23.48 13.51
C GLY A 124 10.34 22.45 13.46
N GLN A 125 10.07 21.17 13.14
CA GLN A 125 11.11 20.15 13.01
C GLN A 125 11.87 20.34 11.70
N GLU A 126 13.19 20.17 11.75
CA GLU A 126 14.02 20.08 10.54
C GLU A 126 13.81 18.74 9.86
N ALA A 127 13.55 18.76 8.55
CA ALA A 127 13.41 17.60 7.70
C ALA A 127 14.48 17.60 6.61
N SER A 128 15.13 16.48 6.42
CA SER A 128 16.11 16.23 5.37
C SER A 128 15.43 15.55 4.16
N VAL A 129 16.06 15.61 3.00
CA VAL A 129 15.60 14.90 1.81
C VAL A 129 15.48 13.40 2.12
N GLY A 130 14.31 12.83 1.86
CA GLY A 130 14.02 11.42 2.13
C GLY A 130 13.37 11.13 3.48
N ASP A 131 13.22 12.13 4.35
CA ASP A 131 12.54 11.95 5.64
C ASP A 131 11.04 11.70 5.46
N ILE A 132 10.49 10.84 6.32
CA ILE A 132 9.07 10.48 6.31
C ILE A 132 8.29 11.54 7.09
N LEU A 133 7.41 12.28 6.40
CA LEU A 133 6.54 13.29 7.00
C LEU A 133 5.25 12.70 7.56
N ALA A 134 4.69 11.72 6.87
CA ALA A 134 3.50 11.01 7.31
C ALA A 134 3.47 9.59 6.76
N ARG A 135 2.64 8.75 7.37
CA ARG A 135 2.37 7.38 6.92
C ARG A 135 0.89 7.23 6.68
N ILE A 136 0.53 6.66 5.54
CA ILE A 136 -0.85 6.29 5.22
C ILE A 136 -0.97 4.81 5.50
N PRO A 137 -1.74 4.39 6.54
CA PRO A 137 -2.04 2.98 6.74
C PRO A 137 -2.70 2.44 5.47
N GLN A 138 -2.10 1.46 4.87
CA GLN A 138 -2.82 0.65 3.91
C GLN A 138 -3.67 -0.31 4.74
N GLU A 139 -4.94 0.02 4.94
CA GLU A 139 -5.88 -1.01 5.33
C GLU A 139 -5.74 -2.09 4.27
N SER A 140 -5.12 -3.21 4.67
CA SER A 140 -5.22 -4.44 3.90
C SER A 140 -6.70 -4.58 3.61
N SER A 141 -7.05 -4.38 2.33
CA SER A 141 -8.43 -4.34 1.85
C SER A 141 -9.24 -5.33 2.64
N LYS A 142 -10.14 -4.81 3.49
CA LYS A 142 -11.13 -5.53 4.28
C LYS A 142 -10.76 -6.99 4.39
N THR A 143 -10.17 -7.41 5.49
CA THR A 143 -10.24 -8.81 5.88
C THR A 143 -11.65 -9.22 5.53
N ARG A 144 -11.81 -9.93 4.41
CA ARG A 144 -13.11 -10.50 4.07
C ARG A 144 -13.41 -11.35 5.25
N ASP A 145 -14.35 -10.89 6.05
CA ASP A 145 -14.74 -11.55 7.26
C ASP A 145 -15.13 -12.97 6.85
N ILE A 146 -14.33 -13.93 7.27
CA ILE A 146 -14.56 -15.34 6.96
C ILE A 146 -15.96 -15.62 7.45
N THR A 147 -16.85 -16.00 6.54
CA THR A 147 -18.24 -16.33 6.88
C THR A 147 -18.24 -17.31 8.05
N GLY A 148 -18.70 -16.84 9.21
CA GLY A 148 -18.76 -17.62 10.44
C GLY A 148 -20.19 -17.76 10.95
N GLY A 149 -20.36 -18.40 12.11
CA GLY A 149 -21.66 -18.57 12.76
C GLY A 149 -22.63 -19.44 11.97
N LEU A 150 -23.93 -19.18 12.10
CA LEU A 150 -25.01 -19.96 11.48
C LEU A 150 -24.89 -20.11 9.96
N PRO A 151 -24.55 -19.07 9.17
CA PRO A 151 -24.37 -19.22 7.73
C PRO A 151 -23.30 -20.25 7.37
N ARG A 152 -22.18 -20.27 8.09
CA ARG A 152 -21.10 -21.23 7.83
C ARG A 152 -21.49 -22.66 8.25
N VAL A 153 -22.20 -22.80 9.34
CA VAL A 153 -22.75 -24.09 9.78
C VAL A 153 -23.70 -24.65 8.72
N ALA A 154 -24.62 -23.84 8.19
CA ALA A 154 -25.53 -24.24 7.13
C ALA A 154 -24.78 -24.67 5.84
N GLU A 155 -23.76 -23.91 5.42
CA GLU A 155 -22.93 -24.26 4.25
C GLU A 155 -22.26 -25.65 4.44
N LEU A 156 -21.70 -25.92 5.63
CA LEU A 156 -21.00 -27.16 5.89
C LEU A 156 -21.93 -28.37 6.01
N PHE A 157 -23.05 -28.25 6.77
CA PHE A 157 -23.97 -29.34 6.95
C PHE A 157 -24.87 -29.63 5.73
N GLU A 158 -25.23 -28.59 4.98
CA GLU A 158 -26.01 -28.77 3.76
C GLU A 158 -25.12 -29.00 2.52
N ALA A 159 -23.79 -29.04 2.70
CA ALA A 159 -22.80 -29.19 1.62
C ALA A 159 -23.01 -28.21 0.46
N ARG A 160 -23.35 -26.97 0.77
CA ARG A 160 -23.50 -25.89 -0.22
C ARG A 160 -22.15 -25.39 -0.66
N SER A 161 -22.06 -24.91 -1.93
CA SER A 161 -20.87 -24.22 -2.41
C SER A 161 -20.63 -22.96 -1.57
N PRO A 162 -19.43 -22.79 -0.97
CA PRO A 162 -19.14 -21.62 -0.14
C PRO A 162 -19.13 -20.35 -0.99
N LYS A 163 -19.53 -19.22 -0.41
CA LYS A 163 -19.65 -17.93 -1.08
C LYS A 163 -18.32 -17.42 -1.65
N ASP A 164 -17.21 -17.75 -0.98
CA ASP A 164 -15.84 -17.38 -1.37
C ASP A 164 -14.97 -18.64 -1.56
N ALA A 165 -15.43 -19.58 -2.39
CA ALA A 165 -14.69 -20.79 -2.71
C ALA A 165 -13.33 -20.44 -3.37
N GLY A 166 -12.28 -21.17 -2.97
CA GLY A 166 -11.04 -21.22 -3.73
C GLY A 166 -11.26 -21.85 -5.10
N MET A 167 -10.48 -21.46 -6.09
CA MET A 167 -10.46 -22.11 -7.40
C MET A 167 -9.40 -23.20 -7.37
N LEU A 168 -9.81 -24.42 -7.62
CA LEU A 168 -8.94 -25.59 -7.60
C LEU A 168 -8.71 -26.09 -9.02
N ALA A 169 -7.54 -26.72 -9.27
CA ALA A 169 -7.26 -27.38 -10.54
C ALA A 169 -8.19 -28.59 -10.74
N GLU A 170 -8.88 -28.66 -11.87
CA GLU A 170 -9.74 -29.78 -12.22
C GLU A 170 -8.97 -30.94 -12.84
N VAL A 171 -7.77 -30.64 -13.37
CA VAL A 171 -6.88 -31.59 -14.02
C VAL A 171 -5.47 -31.46 -13.49
N THR A 172 -4.70 -32.56 -13.59
CA THR A 172 -3.26 -32.54 -13.30
C THR A 172 -2.52 -32.13 -14.57
N GLY A 173 -1.61 -31.14 -14.45
CA GLY A 173 -0.90 -30.66 -15.64
C GLY A 173 0.06 -29.52 -15.33
N THR A 174 0.64 -28.95 -16.37
CA THR A 174 1.59 -27.82 -16.26
C THR A 174 0.83 -26.49 -16.41
N VAL A 175 1.06 -25.59 -15.46
CA VAL A 175 0.47 -24.25 -15.43
C VAL A 175 1.20 -23.33 -16.40
N SER A 176 0.47 -22.54 -17.15
CA SER A 176 0.96 -21.42 -17.94
C SER A 176 0.02 -20.23 -17.83
N PHE A 177 0.56 -19.01 -17.93
CA PHE A 177 -0.26 -17.80 -17.95
C PHE A 177 -0.49 -17.33 -19.37
N GLY A 178 -1.75 -17.23 -19.74
CA GLY A 178 -2.17 -16.71 -21.04
C GLY A 178 -2.37 -15.21 -21.05
N LYS A 179 -2.77 -14.67 -22.19
CA LYS A 179 -3.06 -13.24 -22.36
C LYS A 179 -4.27 -12.84 -21.50
N ASP A 180 -4.07 -11.82 -20.66
CA ASP A 180 -5.11 -11.27 -19.80
C ASP A 180 -6.32 -10.76 -20.59
N THR A 181 -7.50 -10.94 -20.02
CA THR A 181 -8.75 -10.33 -20.49
C THR A 181 -9.13 -9.16 -19.58
N LYS A 182 -10.13 -8.36 -19.95
CA LYS A 182 -10.61 -7.24 -19.13
C LYS A 182 -11.01 -7.71 -17.72
N GLY A 183 -10.21 -7.35 -16.72
CA GLY A 183 -10.47 -7.64 -15.31
C GLY A 183 -10.17 -9.07 -14.84
N LYS A 184 -9.74 -9.98 -15.74
CA LYS A 184 -9.43 -11.36 -15.38
C LYS A 184 -8.05 -11.76 -15.93
N GLN A 185 -7.32 -12.53 -15.15
CA GLN A 185 -6.08 -13.18 -15.52
C GLN A 185 -6.39 -14.56 -16.08
N ARG A 186 -5.79 -14.92 -17.20
CA ARG A 186 -5.98 -16.24 -17.83
C ARG A 186 -4.88 -17.16 -17.34
N LEU A 187 -5.26 -18.25 -16.71
CA LEU A 187 -4.40 -19.35 -16.33
C LEU A 187 -4.79 -20.57 -17.17
N VAL A 188 -3.82 -21.25 -17.73
CA VAL A 188 -4.01 -22.44 -18.56
C VAL A 188 -3.26 -23.59 -17.91
N ILE A 189 -3.94 -24.70 -17.71
CA ILE A 189 -3.32 -25.96 -17.27
C ILE A 189 -3.30 -26.90 -18.47
N THR A 190 -2.11 -27.26 -18.95
CA THR A 190 -1.94 -28.24 -20.01
C THR A 190 -1.75 -29.61 -19.38
N ASP A 191 -2.67 -30.49 -19.65
CA ASP A 191 -2.65 -31.83 -19.12
C ASP A 191 -1.59 -32.71 -19.84
N PHE A 192 -1.37 -33.94 -19.39
CA PHE A 192 -0.39 -34.86 -19.99
C PHE A 192 -0.76 -35.32 -21.41
N ASP A 193 -2.04 -35.23 -21.77
CA ASP A 193 -2.53 -35.53 -23.12
C ASP A 193 -2.40 -34.31 -24.08
N GLY A 194 -1.87 -33.20 -23.58
CA GLY A 194 -1.65 -31.96 -24.34
C GLY A 194 -2.93 -31.10 -24.48
N VAL A 195 -3.99 -31.42 -23.74
CA VAL A 195 -5.23 -30.63 -23.73
C VAL A 195 -5.08 -29.43 -22.81
N ALA A 196 -5.41 -28.25 -23.31
CA ALA A 196 -5.35 -27.00 -22.56
C ALA A 196 -6.69 -26.69 -21.87
N HIS A 197 -6.67 -26.56 -20.55
CA HIS A 197 -7.80 -26.19 -19.71
C HIS A 197 -7.64 -24.75 -19.25
N GLU A 198 -8.55 -23.85 -19.68
CA GLU A 198 -8.48 -22.42 -19.38
C GLU A 198 -9.30 -22.05 -18.15
N TYR A 199 -8.66 -21.30 -17.23
CA TYR A 199 -9.29 -20.73 -16.04
C TYR A 199 -9.19 -19.20 -16.09
N LEU A 200 -10.32 -18.51 -15.89
CA LEU A 200 -10.38 -17.06 -15.86
C LEU A 200 -10.51 -16.58 -14.40
N ILE A 201 -9.40 -16.17 -13.81
CA ILE A 201 -9.30 -15.77 -12.42
C ILE A 201 -9.44 -14.24 -12.32
N PRO A 202 -10.33 -13.69 -11.49
CA PRO A 202 -10.41 -12.25 -11.23
C PRO A 202 -9.08 -11.70 -10.73
N LYS A 203 -8.70 -10.48 -11.16
CA LYS A 203 -7.41 -9.87 -10.79
C LYS A 203 -7.27 -9.53 -9.29
N ASP A 204 -8.38 -9.51 -8.57
CA ASP A 204 -8.43 -9.33 -7.11
C ASP A 204 -8.12 -10.61 -6.33
N LYS A 205 -8.05 -11.76 -7.00
CA LYS A 205 -7.68 -13.04 -6.39
C LYS A 205 -6.19 -13.30 -6.50
N HIS A 206 -5.63 -13.82 -5.42
CA HIS A 206 -4.23 -14.24 -5.40
C HIS A 206 -4.08 -15.63 -6.00
N VAL A 207 -3.17 -15.77 -6.96
CA VAL A 207 -2.81 -17.05 -7.57
C VAL A 207 -1.56 -17.58 -6.88
N THR A 208 -1.63 -18.79 -6.34
CA THR A 208 -0.50 -19.43 -5.64
C THR A 208 0.40 -20.23 -6.56
N ALA A 209 -0.10 -20.59 -7.74
CA ALA A 209 0.68 -21.35 -8.74
C ALA A 209 1.59 -20.43 -9.57
N HIS A 210 2.73 -20.96 -9.99
CA HIS A 210 3.72 -20.26 -10.82
C HIS A 210 3.73 -20.80 -12.25
N ASP A 211 4.21 -19.98 -13.20
CA ASP A 211 4.37 -20.39 -14.59
C ASP A 211 5.35 -21.55 -14.71
N GLY A 212 4.95 -22.59 -15.46
CA GLY A 212 5.72 -23.83 -15.57
C GLY A 212 5.60 -24.81 -14.41
N GLN A 213 4.85 -24.49 -13.36
CA GLN A 213 4.62 -25.39 -12.24
C GLN A 213 3.70 -26.54 -12.64
N VAL A 214 4.02 -27.75 -12.19
CA VAL A 214 3.11 -28.90 -12.28
C VAL A 214 2.18 -28.89 -11.08
N VAL A 215 0.89 -28.89 -11.33
CA VAL A 215 -0.16 -28.93 -10.30
C VAL A 215 -0.96 -30.23 -10.42
N ASN A 216 -1.41 -30.73 -9.28
CA ASN A 216 -2.28 -31.91 -9.25
C ASN A 216 -3.76 -31.50 -9.21
N LYS A 217 -4.63 -32.39 -9.66
CA LYS A 217 -6.08 -32.22 -9.49
C LYS A 217 -6.42 -31.96 -8.01
N GLY A 218 -7.16 -30.87 -7.75
CA GLY A 218 -7.56 -30.45 -6.40
C GLY A 218 -6.59 -29.50 -5.69
N GLU A 219 -5.51 -29.10 -6.36
CA GLU A 219 -4.56 -28.12 -5.86
C GLU A 219 -4.97 -26.67 -6.15
#